data_fa74862f05f1b320dd55efa52c6f14c9
#
_entry.id   fa74862f05f1b320dd55efa52c6f14c9
#
_cell.length_a   1.000
_cell.length_b   1.000
_cell.length_c   1.000
_cell.angle_alpha   90.00
_cell.angle_beta   90.00
_cell.angle_gamma   90.00
#
_symmetry.space_group_name_H-M   'P 1'
#
loop_
_entity.id
_entity.type
_entity.pdbx_description
1 polymer ?
#
loop_
_entity_poly.entity_id
_entity_poly.type
_entity_poly.pdbx_seq_one_letter_code
_entity_poly.pdbx_strand_id
1 'polypeptide(L)'
;TGDMDEIASRFATQANAPLVLDSTEPQVLEAGLQWVGGRPILNSANLEDGYAEGSRLDKVFKLAKEYGAAVICLLIDEEGQARDVEWKMRVAHRIKDLAVDTYGLETSDLIFDALTFPLSTGDDDLRRDAMETMDAIRRIKAEIPGAFTTLGVSNVSFGLAPAARHVLNSVFIHECVEAGLDSAIVHASKILPLSRIPEEQRNVALDLIYDRRGAAGVLSDGDDAYDPLTRL
;
A
#
# COMPACT_ATOMS: atom_id res chain seq x y z
N THR A 1 -13.54 -0.43 21.52
CA THR A 1 -13.82 1.02 21.32
C THR A 1 -13.11 1.88 22.35
N GLY A 2 -13.16 1.53 23.66
CA GLY A 2 -12.59 2.37 24.72
C GLY A 2 -11.14 2.80 24.53
N ASP A 3 -10.27 1.93 24.05
CA ASP A 3 -8.86 2.27 23.77
C ASP A 3 -8.76 3.28 22.63
N MET A 4 -9.60 3.15 21.59
CA MET A 4 -9.62 4.09 20.48
C MET A 4 -10.15 5.46 20.92
N ASP A 5 -11.18 5.52 21.76
CA ASP A 5 -11.68 6.77 22.35
C ASP A 5 -10.57 7.51 23.10
N GLU A 6 -9.84 6.80 23.96
CA GLU A 6 -8.76 7.39 24.75
C GLU A 6 -7.61 7.88 23.87
N ILE A 7 -7.15 7.05 22.93
CA ILE A 7 -6.06 7.40 22.02
C ILE A 7 -6.45 8.56 21.12
N ALA A 8 -7.60 8.47 20.44
CA ALA A 8 -8.06 9.50 19.52
C ALA A 8 -8.28 10.84 20.21
N SER A 9 -8.88 10.88 21.40
CA SER A 9 -9.10 12.10 22.17
C SER A 9 -7.77 12.80 22.55
N ARG A 10 -6.73 12.04 22.86
CA ARG A 10 -5.39 12.59 23.16
C ARG A 10 -4.72 13.13 21.90
N PHE A 11 -4.69 12.35 20.81
CA PHE A 11 -4.04 12.76 19.58
C PHE A 11 -4.76 13.91 18.88
N ALA A 12 -6.09 13.99 18.96
CA ALA A 12 -6.87 15.08 18.38
C ALA A 12 -6.44 16.47 18.86
N THR A 13 -5.90 16.57 20.09
CA THR A 13 -5.46 17.83 20.70
C THR A 13 -3.95 18.03 20.70
N GLN A 14 -3.16 16.99 20.43
CA GLN A 14 -1.71 17.01 20.57
C GLN A 14 -0.95 16.76 19.26
N ALA A 15 -1.58 16.11 18.28
CA ALA A 15 -0.94 15.86 16.98
C ALA A 15 -1.10 17.05 16.04
N ASN A 16 -0.03 17.38 15.33
CA ASN A 16 -0.01 18.42 14.29
C ASN A 16 -0.02 17.84 12.88
N ALA A 17 -0.33 16.56 12.74
CA ALA A 17 -0.39 15.83 11.48
C ALA A 17 -1.77 15.18 11.32
N PRO A 18 -2.22 14.92 10.09
CA PRO A 18 -3.41 14.14 9.84
C PRO A 18 -3.34 12.77 10.53
N LEU A 19 -4.47 12.32 11.07
CA LEU A 19 -4.56 11.03 11.73
C LEU A 19 -5.13 9.99 10.78
N VAL A 20 -4.51 8.81 10.77
CA VAL A 20 -5.03 7.61 10.12
C VAL A 20 -5.57 6.71 11.21
N LEU A 21 -6.87 6.44 11.16
CA LEU A 21 -7.55 5.51 12.07
C LEU A 21 -7.48 4.12 11.46
N ASP A 22 -6.80 3.20 12.15
CA ASP A 22 -6.55 1.84 11.67
C ASP A 22 -7.23 0.82 12.59
N SER A 23 -8.22 0.12 12.07
CA SER A 23 -8.90 -0.97 12.75
C SER A 23 -9.64 -1.87 11.76
N THR A 24 -9.72 -3.15 12.08
CA THR A 24 -10.58 -4.11 11.38
C THR A 24 -12.05 -3.94 11.74
N GLU A 25 -12.37 -3.28 12.85
CA GLU A 25 -13.73 -3.12 13.37
C GLU A 25 -14.30 -1.74 13.06
N PRO A 26 -15.37 -1.60 12.25
CA PRO A 26 -15.97 -0.31 11.91
C PRO A 26 -16.40 0.51 13.13
N GLN A 27 -16.89 -0.12 14.19
CA GLN A 27 -17.28 0.58 15.43
C GLN A 27 -16.08 1.23 16.13
N VAL A 28 -14.87 0.67 15.96
CA VAL A 28 -13.64 1.25 16.51
C VAL A 28 -13.22 2.47 15.67
N LEU A 29 -13.38 2.40 14.35
CA LEU A 29 -13.16 3.55 13.46
C LEU A 29 -14.12 4.69 13.80
N GLU A 30 -15.41 4.40 13.98
CA GLU A 30 -16.43 5.39 14.37
C GLU A 30 -16.09 6.06 15.69
N ALA A 31 -15.70 5.29 16.72
CA ALA A 31 -15.27 5.84 18.01
C ALA A 31 -14.10 6.84 17.86
N GLY A 32 -13.13 6.54 16.99
CA GLY A 32 -12.03 7.45 16.68
C GLY A 32 -12.48 8.71 15.94
N LEU A 33 -13.39 8.57 14.98
CA LEU A 33 -13.91 9.69 14.17
C LEU A 33 -14.63 10.75 15.02
N GLN A 34 -15.26 10.37 16.13
CA GLN A 34 -15.95 11.31 17.03
C GLN A 34 -15.00 12.35 17.67
N TRP A 35 -13.71 12.06 17.72
CA TRP A 35 -12.70 12.92 18.34
C TRP A 35 -11.86 13.72 17.34
N VAL A 36 -11.69 13.21 16.11
CA VAL A 36 -10.75 13.77 15.15
C VAL A 36 -11.42 14.85 14.32
N GLY A 37 -10.95 16.09 14.48
CA GLY A 37 -11.36 17.22 13.63
C GLY A 37 -10.61 17.22 12.29
N GLY A 38 -11.14 17.96 11.31
CA GLY A 38 -10.55 18.04 9.97
C GLY A 38 -10.91 16.84 9.10
N ARG A 39 -9.98 16.37 8.30
CA ARG A 39 -10.16 15.23 7.39
C ARG A 39 -9.30 14.03 7.80
N PRO A 40 -9.81 13.14 8.63
CA PRO A 40 -9.09 11.91 8.96
C PRO A 40 -9.06 10.93 7.80
N ILE A 41 -8.22 9.91 7.91
CA ILE A 41 -8.11 8.81 6.95
C ILE A 41 -8.53 7.52 7.66
N LEU A 42 -9.39 6.73 7.03
CA LEU A 42 -9.80 5.42 7.51
C LEU A 42 -8.99 4.32 6.84
N ASN A 43 -8.37 3.46 7.61
CA ASN A 43 -7.70 2.26 7.14
C ASN A 43 -8.45 1.02 7.66
N SER A 44 -9.19 0.33 6.84
CA SER A 44 -9.36 0.41 5.40
C SER A 44 -10.73 -0.11 4.95
N ALA A 45 -11.07 0.09 3.69
CA ALA A 45 -12.15 -0.59 3.00
C ALA A 45 -11.61 -1.58 1.96
N ASN A 46 -12.36 -2.63 1.65
CA ASN A 46 -12.08 -3.58 0.57
C ASN A 46 -13.37 -4.31 0.16
N LEU A 47 -13.28 -5.17 -0.84
CA LEU A 47 -14.40 -5.95 -1.37
C LEU A 47 -14.33 -7.45 -1.01
N GLU A 48 -13.57 -7.83 0.02
CA GLU A 48 -13.42 -9.24 0.43
C GLU A 48 -14.75 -9.90 0.75
N ASP A 49 -15.67 -9.18 1.40
CA ASP A 49 -17.06 -9.60 1.68
C ASP A 49 -18.09 -8.92 0.75
N GLY A 50 -17.63 -8.40 -0.39
CA GLY A 50 -18.44 -7.71 -1.37
C GLY A 50 -18.83 -6.28 -0.95
N TYR A 51 -19.99 -5.84 -1.45
CA TYR A 51 -20.48 -4.46 -1.24
C TYR A 51 -21.95 -4.41 -0.77
N ALA A 52 -22.53 -5.54 -0.39
CA ALA A 52 -23.88 -5.59 0.13
C ALA A 52 -24.03 -4.77 1.43
N GLU A 53 -25.24 -4.39 1.76
CA GLU A 53 -25.54 -3.70 3.01
C GLU A 53 -24.97 -4.47 4.22
N GLY A 54 -24.21 -3.78 5.05
CA GLY A 54 -23.53 -4.36 6.22
C GLY A 54 -22.16 -4.96 5.93
N SER A 55 -21.70 -5.00 4.66
CA SER A 55 -20.32 -5.37 4.33
C SER A 55 -19.31 -4.37 4.90
N ARG A 56 -18.02 -4.73 4.91
CA ARG A 56 -16.97 -3.84 5.36
C ARG A 56 -16.92 -2.55 4.55
N LEU A 57 -16.97 -2.66 3.22
CA LEU A 57 -16.97 -1.49 2.33
C LEU A 57 -18.16 -0.58 2.63
N ASP A 58 -19.38 -1.15 2.73
CA ASP A 58 -20.59 -0.39 3.04
C ASP A 58 -20.47 0.42 4.32
N LYS A 59 -20.04 -0.22 5.42
CA LYS A 59 -19.88 0.43 6.71
C LYS A 59 -18.82 1.55 6.68
N VAL A 60 -17.66 1.28 6.10
CA VAL A 60 -16.56 2.26 6.06
C VAL A 60 -16.89 3.43 5.15
N PHE A 61 -17.52 3.20 4.00
CA PHE A 61 -17.91 4.30 3.08
C PHE A 61 -19.02 5.18 3.66
N LYS A 62 -19.99 4.59 4.39
CA LYS A 62 -20.99 5.37 5.14
C LYS A 62 -20.34 6.27 6.18
N LEU A 63 -19.41 5.75 6.98
CA LEU A 63 -18.64 6.53 7.95
C LEU A 63 -17.81 7.63 7.25
N ALA A 64 -17.13 7.30 6.17
CA ALA A 64 -16.34 8.28 5.41
C ALA A 64 -17.22 9.43 4.90
N LYS A 65 -18.39 9.14 4.38
CA LYS A 65 -19.35 10.15 3.92
C LYS A 65 -19.87 11.02 5.05
N GLU A 66 -20.24 10.41 6.18
CA GLU A 66 -20.78 11.10 7.33
C GLU A 66 -19.77 12.06 7.97
N TYR A 67 -18.53 11.62 8.15
CA TYR A 67 -17.47 12.37 8.82
C TYR A 67 -16.53 13.15 7.89
N GLY A 68 -16.73 13.07 6.57
CA GLY A 68 -15.86 13.75 5.59
C GLY A 68 -14.44 13.17 5.56
N ALA A 69 -14.27 11.89 5.84
CA ALA A 69 -12.99 11.21 5.89
C ALA A 69 -12.53 10.74 4.51
N ALA A 70 -11.21 10.62 4.30
CA ALA A 70 -10.64 9.86 3.21
C ALA A 70 -10.52 8.37 3.59
N VAL A 71 -10.45 7.48 2.61
CA VAL A 71 -10.43 6.03 2.83
C VAL A 71 -9.27 5.38 2.09
N ILE A 72 -8.48 4.60 2.80
CA ILE A 72 -7.55 3.65 2.19
C ILE A 72 -8.36 2.46 1.69
N CYS A 73 -8.28 2.20 0.39
CA CYS A 73 -8.95 1.14 -0.31
C CYS A 73 -7.96 0.05 -0.71
N LEU A 74 -8.02 -1.10 -0.05
CA LEU A 74 -7.16 -2.24 -0.40
C LEU A 74 -7.69 -2.90 -1.67
N LEU A 75 -6.79 -3.27 -2.58
CA LEU A 75 -7.13 -3.97 -3.83
C LEU A 75 -7.37 -5.46 -3.57
N ILE A 76 -8.44 -5.73 -2.81
CA ILE A 76 -8.92 -7.07 -2.42
C ILE A 76 -10.39 -7.18 -2.84
N ASP A 77 -10.76 -8.25 -3.50
CA ASP A 77 -12.15 -8.59 -3.79
C ASP A 77 -12.53 -9.98 -3.26
N GLU A 78 -13.68 -10.48 -3.64
CA GLU A 78 -14.22 -11.77 -3.20
C GLU A 78 -13.37 -12.97 -3.66
N GLU A 79 -12.50 -12.79 -4.67
CA GLU A 79 -11.54 -13.79 -5.14
C GLU A 79 -10.26 -13.79 -4.28
N GLY A 80 -10.00 -12.70 -3.55
CA GLY A 80 -8.83 -12.52 -2.67
C GLY A 80 -8.03 -11.27 -2.94
N GLN A 81 -6.76 -11.29 -2.56
CA GLN A 81 -5.82 -10.19 -2.74
C GLN A 81 -5.33 -10.15 -4.19
N ALA A 82 -5.59 -9.05 -4.90
CA ALA A 82 -5.20 -8.90 -6.30
C ALA A 82 -3.68 -8.90 -6.45
N ARG A 83 -3.15 -9.78 -7.31
CA ARG A 83 -1.70 -9.97 -7.50
C ARG A 83 -1.17 -9.34 -8.77
N ASP A 84 -1.85 -9.53 -9.89
CA ASP A 84 -1.45 -8.92 -11.16
C ASP A 84 -2.10 -7.56 -11.40
N VAL A 85 -1.53 -6.78 -12.29
CA VAL A 85 -1.97 -5.41 -12.58
C VAL A 85 -3.40 -5.34 -13.11
N GLU A 86 -3.83 -6.31 -13.92
CA GLU A 86 -5.18 -6.30 -14.49
C GLU A 86 -6.23 -6.55 -13.41
N TRP A 87 -5.98 -7.47 -12.51
CA TRP A 87 -6.85 -7.71 -11.36
C TRP A 87 -6.86 -6.50 -10.42
N LYS A 88 -5.69 -5.94 -10.10
CA LYS A 88 -5.58 -4.72 -9.29
C LYS A 88 -6.41 -3.58 -9.87
N MET A 89 -6.34 -3.34 -11.18
CA MET A 89 -7.11 -2.30 -11.84
C MET A 89 -8.60 -2.58 -11.90
N ARG A 90 -9.01 -3.84 -12.13
CA ARG A 90 -10.42 -4.26 -12.04
C ARG A 90 -11.02 -3.92 -10.68
N VAL A 91 -10.32 -4.23 -9.60
CA VAL A 91 -10.76 -3.92 -8.23
C VAL A 91 -10.78 -2.42 -7.98
N ALA A 92 -9.75 -1.68 -8.41
CA ALA A 92 -9.67 -0.23 -8.22
C ALA A 92 -10.83 0.51 -8.91
N HIS A 93 -11.13 0.18 -10.16
CA HIS A 93 -12.27 0.77 -10.87
C HIS A 93 -13.60 0.43 -10.20
N ARG A 94 -13.79 -0.83 -9.80
CA ARG A 94 -15.01 -1.26 -9.11
C ARG A 94 -15.22 -0.51 -7.79
N ILE A 95 -14.18 -0.35 -6.98
CA ILE A 95 -14.24 0.43 -5.73
C ILE A 95 -14.55 1.90 -6.04
N LYS A 96 -13.89 2.50 -7.05
CA LYS A 96 -14.14 3.89 -7.45
C LYS A 96 -15.58 4.10 -7.89
N ASP A 97 -16.13 3.23 -8.73
CA ASP A 97 -17.50 3.34 -9.20
C ASP A 97 -18.51 3.23 -8.05
N LEU A 98 -18.33 2.27 -7.14
CA LEU A 98 -19.15 2.16 -5.93
C LEU A 98 -19.05 3.41 -5.06
N ALA A 99 -17.84 3.91 -4.78
CA ALA A 99 -17.63 5.09 -3.94
C ALA A 99 -18.36 6.31 -4.48
N VAL A 100 -18.21 6.58 -5.77
CA VAL A 100 -18.77 7.78 -6.41
C VAL A 100 -20.27 7.63 -6.67
N ASP A 101 -20.68 6.54 -7.34
CA ASP A 101 -22.03 6.40 -7.87
C ASP A 101 -23.04 5.96 -6.78
N THR A 102 -22.58 5.20 -5.78
CA THR A 102 -23.46 4.66 -4.73
C THR A 102 -23.39 5.47 -3.44
N TYR A 103 -22.18 5.81 -2.98
CA TYR A 103 -21.99 6.47 -1.69
C TYR A 103 -21.81 7.99 -1.80
N GLY A 104 -21.64 8.53 -3.01
CA GLY A 104 -21.46 9.96 -3.26
C GLY A 104 -20.17 10.52 -2.65
N LEU A 105 -19.13 9.68 -2.54
CA LEU A 105 -17.78 10.12 -2.23
C LEU A 105 -17.13 10.75 -3.46
N GLU A 106 -16.14 11.60 -3.24
CA GLU A 106 -15.33 12.13 -4.34
C GLU A 106 -14.16 11.18 -4.64
N THR A 107 -13.69 11.16 -5.88
CA THR A 107 -12.49 10.38 -6.23
C THR A 107 -11.29 10.77 -5.36
N SER A 108 -11.21 12.05 -4.95
CA SER A 108 -10.18 12.57 -4.05
C SER A 108 -10.31 12.11 -2.59
N ASP A 109 -11.39 11.40 -2.24
CA ASP A 109 -11.53 10.73 -0.95
C ASP A 109 -10.86 9.36 -0.92
N LEU A 110 -10.49 8.81 -2.09
CA LEU A 110 -9.97 7.47 -2.23
C LEU A 110 -8.43 7.45 -2.26
N ILE A 111 -7.86 6.57 -1.46
CA ILE A 111 -6.42 6.31 -1.38
C ILE A 111 -6.22 4.81 -1.63
N PHE A 112 -5.83 4.43 -2.84
CA PHE A 112 -5.65 3.02 -3.18
C PHE A 112 -4.34 2.46 -2.64
N ASP A 113 -4.42 1.33 -1.91
CA ASP A 113 -3.25 0.50 -1.60
C ASP A 113 -3.16 -0.62 -2.64
N ALA A 114 -2.15 -0.51 -3.49
CA ALA A 114 -1.93 -1.45 -4.59
C ALA A 114 -1.50 -2.84 -4.12
N LEU A 115 -1.26 -3.02 -2.82
CA LEU A 115 -0.71 -4.22 -2.20
C LEU A 115 0.66 -4.58 -2.76
N THR A 116 1.50 -5.18 -1.95
CA THR A 116 2.76 -5.81 -2.36
C THR A 116 3.00 -7.04 -1.50
N PHE A 117 3.63 -8.05 -2.09
CA PHE A 117 3.89 -9.34 -1.46
C PHE A 117 5.39 -9.57 -1.32
N PRO A 118 5.82 -10.47 -0.41
CA PRO A 118 7.23 -10.72 -0.18
C PRO A 118 7.95 -11.28 -1.40
N LEU A 119 9.03 -10.64 -1.84
CA LEU A 119 9.91 -11.14 -2.90
C LEU A 119 10.84 -12.27 -2.41
N SER A 120 10.86 -12.51 -1.08
CA SER A 120 11.73 -13.49 -0.42
C SER A 120 11.19 -14.92 -0.44
N THR A 121 9.96 -15.15 -0.90
CA THR A 121 9.33 -16.48 -0.86
C THR A 121 9.98 -17.50 -1.79
N GLY A 122 10.70 -17.05 -2.82
CA GLY A 122 11.23 -17.94 -3.87
C GLY A 122 10.14 -18.49 -4.80
N ASP A 123 8.90 -18.08 -4.62
CA ASP A 123 7.78 -18.47 -5.47
C ASP A 123 7.87 -17.73 -6.80
N ASP A 124 7.94 -18.49 -7.89
CA ASP A 124 8.08 -17.94 -9.25
C ASP A 124 6.91 -17.00 -9.61
N ASP A 125 5.70 -17.29 -9.10
CA ASP A 125 4.50 -16.48 -9.33
C ASP A 125 4.56 -15.12 -8.64
N LEU A 126 5.42 -14.95 -7.62
CA LEU A 126 5.58 -13.70 -6.87
C LEU A 126 6.82 -12.89 -7.27
N ARG A 127 7.68 -13.40 -8.16
CA ARG A 127 8.91 -12.71 -8.57
C ARG A 127 8.65 -11.34 -9.20
N ARG A 128 7.52 -11.18 -9.89
CA ARG A 128 7.13 -9.95 -10.57
C ARG A 128 6.27 -9.01 -9.73
N ASP A 129 5.92 -9.39 -8.50
CA ASP A 129 4.95 -8.65 -7.68
C ASP A 129 5.31 -7.17 -7.49
N ALA A 130 6.59 -6.86 -7.28
CA ALA A 130 7.03 -5.47 -7.15
C ALA A 130 6.76 -4.66 -8.44
N MET A 131 6.95 -5.26 -9.62
CA MET A 131 6.64 -4.62 -10.91
C MET A 131 5.12 -4.46 -11.10
N GLU A 132 4.34 -5.50 -10.80
CA GLU A 132 2.87 -5.46 -10.86
C GLU A 132 2.31 -4.35 -9.94
N THR A 133 2.92 -4.18 -8.75
CA THR A 133 2.55 -3.11 -7.82
C THR A 133 2.86 -1.73 -8.37
N MET A 134 4.06 -1.51 -8.92
CA MET A 134 4.44 -0.22 -9.51
C MET A 134 3.60 0.10 -10.76
N ASP A 135 3.30 -0.89 -11.59
CA ASP A 135 2.46 -0.71 -12.77
C ASP A 135 1.02 -0.39 -12.39
N ALA A 136 0.48 -1.02 -11.34
CA ALA A 136 -0.83 -0.67 -10.79
C ALA A 136 -0.86 0.78 -10.27
N ILE A 137 0.18 1.23 -9.55
CA ILE A 137 0.29 2.62 -9.09
C ILE A 137 0.27 3.59 -10.29
N ARG A 138 1.06 3.35 -11.34
CA ARG A 138 1.07 4.18 -12.56
C ARG A 138 -0.29 4.25 -13.21
N ARG A 139 -0.97 3.10 -13.34
CA ARG A 139 -2.28 3.00 -13.97
C ARG A 139 -3.37 3.65 -13.13
N ILE A 140 -3.37 3.49 -11.81
CA ILE A 140 -4.32 4.19 -10.92
C ILE A 140 -4.19 5.70 -11.12
N LYS A 141 -2.97 6.25 -11.12
CA LYS A 141 -2.75 7.69 -11.33
C LYS A 141 -3.22 8.17 -12.72
N ALA A 142 -3.10 7.34 -13.74
CA ALA A 142 -3.49 7.68 -15.12
C ALA A 142 -4.99 7.48 -15.37
N GLU A 143 -5.58 6.38 -14.87
CA GLU A 143 -6.93 5.96 -15.22
C GLU A 143 -7.99 6.44 -14.20
N ILE A 144 -7.58 6.76 -12.96
CA ILE A 144 -8.47 7.26 -11.91
C ILE A 144 -7.97 8.65 -11.44
N PRO A 145 -8.09 9.68 -12.28
CA PRO A 145 -7.57 11.00 -11.95
C PRO A 145 -8.26 11.57 -10.71
N GLY A 146 -7.46 12.15 -9.83
CA GLY A 146 -7.90 12.68 -8.53
C GLY A 146 -7.77 11.71 -7.37
N ALA A 147 -7.64 10.40 -7.62
CA ALA A 147 -7.34 9.43 -6.57
C ALA A 147 -5.88 9.54 -6.10
N PHE A 148 -5.68 9.13 -4.86
CA PHE A 148 -4.36 8.98 -4.25
C PHE A 148 -3.95 7.52 -4.14
N THR A 149 -2.66 7.30 -3.89
CA THR A 149 -2.09 5.97 -3.68
C THR A 149 -1.31 5.90 -2.39
N THR A 150 -1.35 4.75 -1.75
CA THR A 150 -0.52 4.40 -0.60
C THR A 150 0.01 2.98 -0.75
N LEU A 151 0.97 2.61 0.09
CA LEU A 151 1.50 1.25 0.09
C LEU A 151 2.07 0.88 1.46
N GLY A 152 1.72 -0.30 1.95
CA GLY A 152 2.37 -0.95 3.08
C GLY A 152 3.72 -1.56 2.65
N VAL A 153 4.74 -0.71 2.49
CA VAL A 153 6.03 -1.05 1.83
C VAL A 153 6.74 -2.23 2.48
N SER A 154 6.64 -2.39 3.80
CA SER A 154 7.39 -3.43 4.53
C SER A 154 7.08 -4.86 4.11
N ASN A 155 5.95 -5.09 3.44
CA ASN A 155 5.55 -6.42 2.95
C ASN A 155 6.51 -6.96 1.90
N VAL A 156 7.03 -6.11 0.99
CA VAL A 156 7.95 -6.54 -0.08
C VAL A 156 9.18 -7.30 0.44
N SER A 157 9.62 -6.96 1.66
CA SER A 157 10.83 -7.49 2.30
C SER A 157 10.56 -8.47 3.43
N PHE A 158 9.30 -8.86 3.64
CA PHE A 158 8.96 -9.78 4.74
C PHE A 158 9.73 -11.10 4.58
N GLY A 159 10.29 -11.61 5.69
CA GLY A 159 11.10 -12.82 5.69
C GLY A 159 12.62 -12.60 5.51
N LEU A 160 13.06 -11.42 5.06
CA LEU A 160 14.47 -11.09 4.95
C LEU A 160 15.09 -10.68 6.30
N ALA A 161 16.42 -10.76 6.37
CA ALA A 161 17.19 -10.22 7.51
C ALA A 161 16.98 -8.69 7.65
N PRO A 162 17.03 -8.13 8.88
CA PRO A 162 16.73 -6.71 9.11
C PRO A 162 17.55 -5.73 8.26
N ALA A 163 18.82 -6.01 8.01
CA ALA A 163 19.69 -5.15 7.19
C ALA A 163 19.22 -5.14 5.72
N ALA A 164 18.95 -6.30 5.15
CA ALA A 164 18.43 -6.45 3.80
C ALA A 164 17.06 -5.77 3.64
N ARG A 165 16.18 -5.88 4.66
CA ARG A 165 14.89 -5.20 4.66
C ARG A 165 15.02 -3.68 4.58
N HIS A 166 15.98 -3.08 5.29
CA HIS A 166 16.19 -1.63 5.22
C HIS A 166 16.59 -1.18 3.82
N VAL A 167 17.47 -1.94 3.18
CA VAL A 167 17.91 -1.66 1.80
C VAL A 167 16.75 -1.83 0.83
N LEU A 168 16.10 -3.00 0.82
CA LEU A 168 15.03 -3.30 -0.12
C LEU A 168 13.85 -2.32 0.02
N ASN A 169 13.38 -2.07 1.24
CA ASN A 169 12.30 -1.11 1.47
C ASN A 169 12.66 0.30 0.98
N SER A 170 13.91 0.74 1.19
CA SER A 170 14.34 2.08 0.80
C SER A 170 14.46 2.23 -0.72
N VAL A 171 14.95 1.22 -1.41
CA VAL A 171 15.01 1.22 -2.87
C VAL A 171 13.61 1.10 -3.46
N PHE A 172 12.78 0.18 -2.94
CA PHE A 172 11.44 -0.05 -3.45
C PHE A 172 10.51 1.16 -3.28
N ILE A 173 10.56 1.85 -2.14
CA ILE A 173 9.74 3.07 -1.96
C ILE A 173 10.16 4.16 -2.95
N HIS A 174 11.45 4.28 -3.27
CA HIS A 174 11.92 5.21 -4.30
C HIS A 174 11.32 4.88 -5.66
N GLU A 175 11.41 3.63 -6.10
CA GLU A 175 10.83 3.17 -7.37
C GLU A 175 9.30 3.37 -7.42
N CYS A 176 8.61 3.15 -6.29
CA CYS A 176 7.18 3.41 -6.19
C CYS A 176 6.85 4.91 -6.28
N VAL A 177 7.66 5.80 -5.69
CA VAL A 177 7.49 7.26 -5.81
C VAL A 177 7.66 7.69 -7.27
N GLU A 178 8.66 7.17 -7.98
CA GLU A 178 8.83 7.41 -9.43
C GLU A 178 7.64 6.86 -10.24
N ALA A 179 6.95 5.83 -9.74
CA ALA A 179 5.72 5.30 -10.33
C ALA A 179 4.47 6.16 -10.02
N GLY A 180 4.56 7.13 -9.08
CA GLY A 180 3.46 8.02 -8.72
C GLY A 180 2.84 7.75 -7.34
N LEU A 181 3.53 7.03 -6.45
CA LEU A 181 3.06 6.79 -5.09
C LEU A 181 2.98 8.10 -4.29
N ASP A 182 1.82 8.40 -3.71
CA ASP A 182 1.58 9.64 -2.96
C ASP A 182 1.96 9.53 -1.48
N SER A 183 1.79 8.35 -0.87
CA SER A 183 2.07 8.10 0.55
C SER A 183 2.48 6.65 0.80
N ALA A 184 3.02 6.37 1.98
CA ALA A 184 3.43 5.03 2.35
C ALA A 184 3.29 4.77 3.85
N ILE A 185 2.93 3.55 4.21
CA ILE A 185 2.94 3.06 5.58
C ILE A 185 4.30 2.40 5.82
N VAL A 186 5.15 3.08 6.57
CA VAL A 186 6.54 2.65 6.84
C VAL A 186 6.98 3.02 8.24
N HIS A 187 8.01 2.33 8.73
CA HIS A 187 8.77 2.82 9.87
C HIS A 187 9.78 3.86 9.37
N ALA A 188 9.43 5.14 9.44
CA ALA A 188 10.18 6.23 8.80
C ALA A 188 11.69 6.23 9.14
N SER A 189 12.07 5.92 10.40
CA SER A 189 13.50 5.89 10.81
C SER A 189 14.28 4.71 10.18
N LYS A 190 13.62 3.79 9.50
CA LYS A 190 14.24 2.63 8.83
C LYS A 190 14.34 2.79 7.30
N ILE A 191 13.81 3.88 6.77
CA ILE A 191 13.97 4.24 5.36
C ILE A 191 15.25 5.06 5.21
N LEU A 192 16.17 4.58 4.39
CA LEU A 192 17.47 5.19 4.13
C LEU A 192 17.40 6.05 2.87
N PRO A 193 18.00 7.24 2.88
CA PRO A 193 18.25 7.96 1.63
C PRO A 193 19.11 7.10 0.69
N LEU A 194 18.80 7.04 -0.60
CA LEU A 194 19.56 6.22 -1.56
C LEU A 194 21.05 6.53 -1.57
N SER A 195 21.43 7.79 -1.32
CA SER A 195 22.81 8.22 -1.23
C SER A 195 23.61 7.57 -0.08
N ARG A 196 22.93 6.98 0.91
CA ARG A 196 23.54 6.25 2.03
C ARG A 196 23.62 4.75 1.81
N ILE A 197 23.01 4.25 0.75
CA ILE A 197 23.03 2.82 0.39
C ILE A 197 24.18 2.61 -0.59
N PRO A 198 25.14 1.71 -0.29
CA PRO A 198 26.20 1.35 -1.21
C PRO A 198 25.63 0.95 -2.59
N GLU A 199 26.33 1.35 -3.65
CA GLU A 199 25.84 1.13 -5.03
C GLU A 199 25.60 -0.36 -5.31
N GLU A 200 26.49 -1.23 -4.87
CA GLU A 200 26.33 -2.69 -5.00
C GLU A 200 25.02 -3.17 -4.38
N GLN A 201 24.73 -2.80 -3.12
CA GLN A 201 23.50 -3.20 -2.43
C GLN A 201 22.24 -2.64 -3.13
N ARG A 202 22.33 -1.40 -3.63
CA ARG A 202 21.25 -0.79 -4.39
C ARG A 202 20.97 -1.56 -5.67
N ASN A 203 22.02 -1.95 -6.41
CA ASN A 203 21.89 -2.71 -7.65
C ASN A 203 21.31 -4.12 -7.40
N VAL A 204 21.73 -4.80 -6.32
CA VAL A 204 21.12 -6.10 -5.93
C VAL A 204 19.64 -5.92 -5.62
N ALA A 205 19.25 -4.88 -4.89
CA ALA A 205 17.85 -4.61 -4.59
C ALA A 205 17.04 -4.30 -5.85
N LEU A 206 17.59 -3.53 -6.79
CA LEU A 206 16.96 -3.26 -8.10
C LEU A 206 16.83 -4.55 -8.93
N ASP A 207 17.85 -5.40 -8.95
CA ASP A 207 17.78 -6.69 -9.64
C ASP A 207 16.66 -7.57 -9.06
N LEU A 208 16.48 -7.55 -7.74
CA LEU A 208 15.39 -8.28 -7.09
C LEU A 208 14.01 -7.68 -7.43
N ILE A 209 13.87 -6.36 -7.37
CA ILE A 209 12.62 -5.63 -7.68
C ILE A 209 12.18 -5.87 -9.12
N TYR A 210 13.12 -5.87 -10.06
CA TYR A 210 12.87 -6.02 -11.50
C TYR A 210 13.05 -7.46 -12.02
N ASP A 211 13.19 -8.42 -11.12
CA ASP A 211 13.39 -9.86 -11.42
C ASP A 211 14.53 -10.11 -12.43
N ARG A 212 15.64 -9.39 -12.30
CA ARG A 212 16.82 -9.56 -13.13
C ARG A 212 17.72 -10.65 -12.55
N ARG A 213 17.57 -11.86 -13.07
CA ARG A 213 18.29 -13.06 -12.62
C ARG A 213 19.19 -13.58 -13.71
N GLY A 214 20.13 -14.47 -13.36
CA GLY A 214 21.09 -15.00 -14.29
C GLY A 214 21.86 -13.89 -15.01
N ALA A 215 22.22 -14.07 -16.24
CA ALA A 215 22.98 -13.12 -17.06
C ALA A 215 22.29 -11.74 -17.24
N ALA A 216 21.00 -11.62 -16.90
CA ALA A 216 20.26 -10.35 -16.94
C ALA A 216 20.50 -9.45 -15.73
N GLY A 217 21.05 -9.96 -14.63
CA GLY A 217 21.36 -9.20 -13.44
C GLY A 217 22.48 -8.19 -13.67
N VAL A 218 22.37 -7.00 -13.10
CA VAL A 218 23.39 -5.93 -13.23
C VAL A 218 24.75 -6.37 -12.66
N LEU A 219 24.69 -7.19 -11.60
CA LEU A 219 25.90 -7.68 -10.91
C LEU A 219 26.22 -9.15 -11.22
N SER A 220 25.64 -9.69 -12.30
CA SER A 220 25.81 -11.11 -12.65
C SER A 220 27.19 -11.43 -13.24
N ASP A 221 27.86 -10.43 -13.84
CA ASP A 221 29.08 -10.60 -14.63
C ASP A 221 28.93 -11.69 -15.73
N GLY A 222 27.68 -11.90 -16.19
CA GLY A 222 27.34 -12.95 -17.17
C GLY A 222 27.12 -14.35 -16.56
N ASP A 223 27.06 -14.46 -15.23
CA ASP A 223 26.79 -15.73 -14.53
C ASP A 223 25.30 -16.08 -14.60
N ASP A 224 24.97 -17.17 -15.29
CA ASP A 224 23.59 -17.69 -15.41
C ASP A 224 23.01 -18.18 -14.06
N ALA A 225 23.84 -18.42 -13.07
CA ALA A 225 23.41 -18.85 -11.72
C ALA A 225 23.16 -17.67 -10.76
N TYR A 226 23.34 -16.42 -11.21
CA TYR A 226 23.12 -15.24 -10.37
C TYR A 226 21.67 -15.15 -9.89
N ASP A 227 21.50 -15.03 -8.58
CA ASP A 227 20.20 -14.75 -7.94
C ASP A 227 20.35 -13.60 -6.94
N PRO A 228 19.67 -12.45 -7.19
CA PRO A 228 19.74 -11.29 -6.31
C PRO A 228 19.21 -11.57 -4.90
N LEU A 229 18.29 -12.54 -4.73
CA LEU A 229 17.77 -12.90 -3.42
C LEU A 229 18.86 -13.50 -2.51
N THR A 230 19.83 -14.23 -3.07
CA THR A 230 20.94 -14.80 -2.31
C THR A 230 22.05 -13.80 -2.02
N ARG A 231 22.05 -12.67 -2.71
CA ARG A 231 23.06 -11.59 -2.59
C ARG A 231 22.65 -10.47 -1.65
N LEU A 232 21.35 -10.27 -1.44
CA LEU A 232 20.79 -9.22 -0.60
C LEU A 232 20.85 -9.60 0.88
#